data_c66d699371ee255e4e3a73d3e0594d31
#
_entry.id   c66d699371ee255e4e3a73d3e0594d31
#
_cell.length_a   1.000
_cell.length_b   1.000
_cell.length_c   1.000
_cell.angle_alpha   90.00
_cell.angle_beta   90.00
_cell.angle_gamma   90.00
#
_symmetry.space_group_name_H-M   'P 1'
#
loop_
_entity.id
_entity.type
_entity.pdbx_description
1 polymer ?
#
loop_
_entity_poly.entity_id
_entity_poly.type
_entity_poly.pdbx_seq_one_letter_code
_entity_poly.pdbx_strand_id
1 'polypeptide(L)'
;MSITIEELNKLDKDTYQIIDIRDKEEVQKDEMPGAVYVPSDEIETSEKVDLSKKLIICCRIGKISIDVAERLREKGVDAVSLEGGYTAWLLDSIKRKEAESISRDVEQSIRKKFRKKIWRMFAKAINTYDLVKEGDKIAVCISGGKDSMLMAKLFQVLKLHNKFEFEVKFLVMDPGYSPENRKVIEENARKLNIPITIYESDIFESVYNVEKSPCYLCARMRRGYLYKFAKDMGCNKIALGHHYDDVIETILMGMLYSGQVQTMMPKLHSTNYEGMELIRPLYLIREQDIKSWCRYNDLHFIQCACKFTDTCTTCNNEENRSKRVEIKELIKTLKQVNPYVEGNIFKSVENVSLEAIVAYKIDGVKHSFLETYDEE
;
A
#
# COMPACT_ATOMS: atom_id res chain seq x y z
N MET A 1 -30.65 6.77 15.81
CA MET A 1 -29.65 6.17 14.87
C MET A 1 -29.00 7.27 14.06
N SER A 2 -27.65 7.20 13.88
CA SER A 2 -26.89 8.11 13.06
C SER A 2 -26.03 7.35 12.04
N ILE A 3 -25.61 8.01 10.99
CA ILE A 3 -24.69 7.51 9.97
C ILE A 3 -23.46 8.43 9.95
N THR A 4 -22.28 7.83 9.91
CA THR A 4 -21.03 8.57 9.75
C THR A 4 -20.83 8.99 8.29
N ILE A 5 -19.94 9.98 8.05
CA ILE A 5 -19.61 10.39 6.67
C ILE A 5 -18.92 9.27 5.90
N GLU A 6 -18.13 8.42 6.58
CA GLU A 6 -17.48 7.28 5.96
C GLU A 6 -18.47 6.22 5.50
N GLU A 7 -19.50 5.96 6.30
CA GLU A 7 -20.60 5.04 5.94
C GLU A 7 -21.45 5.64 4.81
N LEU A 8 -21.79 6.93 4.89
CA LEU A 8 -22.52 7.64 3.83
C LEU A 8 -21.80 7.53 2.47
N ASN A 9 -20.48 7.68 2.47
CA ASN A 9 -19.67 7.60 1.25
C ASN A 9 -19.61 6.19 0.63
N LYS A 10 -19.98 5.15 1.38
CA LYS A 10 -20.05 3.76 0.88
C LYS A 10 -21.42 3.40 0.32
N LEU A 11 -22.46 4.22 0.59
CA LEU A 11 -23.79 3.98 0.06
C LEU A 11 -23.87 4.31 -1.43
N ASP A 12 -24.69 3.54 -2.14
CA ASP A 12 -25.05 3.86 -3.51
C ASP A 12 -25.95 5.11 -3.52
N LYS A 13 -25.58 6.12 -4.32
CA LYS A 13 -26.24 7.42 -4.41
C LYS A 13 -27.72 7.31 -4.80
N ASP A 14 -28.09 6.26 -5.49
CA ASP A 14 -29.49 6.05 -5.92
C ASP A 14 -30.38 5.50 -4.80
N THR A 15 -29.78 5.00 -3.70
CA THR A 15 -30.50 4.36 -2.59
C THR A 15 -30.91 5.31 -1.46
N TYR A 16 -30.39 6.52 -1.44
CA TYR A 16 -30.67 7.48 -0.38
C TYR A 16 -30.91 8.91 -0.90
N GLN A 17 -31.44 9.76 -0.06
CA GLN A 17 -31.57 11.19 -0.28
C GLN A 17 -31.11 11.95 0.96
N ILE A 18 -30.30 13.00 0.75
CA ILE A 18 -29.87 13.88 1.85
C ILE A 18 -30.84 15.04 1.95
N ILE A 19 -31.39 15.25 3.15
CA ILE A 19 -32.29 16.34 3.47
C ILE A 19 -31.57 17.33 4.38
N ASP A 20 -31.33 18.54 3.87
CA ASP A 20 -30.70 19.62 4.63
C ASP A 20 -31.79 20.44 5.33
N ILE A 21 -31.81 20.37 6.67
CA ILE A 21 -32.79 21.08 7.51
C ILE A 21 -32.21 22.32 8.22
N ARG A 22 -31.05 22.82 7.75
CA ARG A 22 -30.48 24.07 8.25
C ARG A 22 -31.35 25.25 7.88
N ASP A 23 -31.08 26.43 8.50
CA ASP A 23 -31.76 27.64 8.13
C ASP A 23 -31.53 27.99 6.66
N LYS A 24 -32.57 28.52 6.00
CA LYS A 24 -32.54 28.86 4.56
C LYS A 24 -31.38 29.77 4.18
N GLU A 25 -31.06 30.71 5.04
CA GLU A 25 -29.95 31.65 4.82
C GLU A 25 -28.57 30.95 4.90
N GLU A 26 -28.42 29.93 5.78
CA GLU A 26 -27.21 29.14 5.87
C GLU A 26 -27.03 28.27 4.60
N VAL A 27 -28.09 27.63 4.14
CA VAL A 27 -28.07 26.80 2.93
C VAL A 27 -27.77 27.62 1.69
N GLN A 28 -28.36 28.84 1.57
CA GLN A 28 -28.07 29.72 0.44
C GLN A 28 -26.63 30.22 0.40
N LYS A 29 -25.97 30.35 1.54
CA LYS A 29 -24.54 30.75 1.62
C LYS A 29 -23.60 29.64 1.27
N ASP A 30 -23.96 28.41 1.64
CA ASP A 30 -23.05 27.26 1.48
C ASP A 30 -23.86 25.96 1.37
N GLU A 31 -24.14 25.57 0.14
CA GLU A 31 -24.94 24.38 -0.20
C GLU A 31 -24.15 23.09 -0.01
N MET A 32 -24.81 22.06 0.51
CA MET A 32 -24.30 20.71 0.49
C MET A 32 -24.64 20.05 -0.85
N PRO A 33 -23.67 19.76 -1.74
CA PRO A 33 -23.96 19.18 -3.03
C PRO A 33 -24.74 17.86 -2.96
N GLY A 34 -25.85 17.80 -3.68
CA GLY A 34 -26.73 16.63 -3.69
C GLY A 34 -27.72 16.53 -2.54
N ALA A 35 -27.72 17.49 -1.60
CA ALA A 35 -28.74 17.62 -0.59
C ALA A 35 -29.92 18.44 -1.09
N VAL A 36 -31.10 18.11 -0.61
CA VAL A 36 -32.33 18.86 -0.87
C VAL A 36 -32.69 19.65 0.39
N TYR A 37 -32.81 20.94 0.27
CA TYR A 37 -33.25 21.79 1.37
C TYR A 37 -34.75 21.64 1.60
N VAL A 38 -35.12 21.25 2.82
CA VAL A 38 -36.53 21.20 3.28
C VAL A 38 -36.57 21.53 4.77
N PRO A 39 -37.40 22.47 5.20
CA PRO A 39 -37.63 22.70 6.61
C PRO A 39 -38.06 21.44 7.35
N SER A 40 -37.65 21.29 8.62
CA SER A 40 -37.85 20.05 9.39
C SER A 40 -39.30 19.66 9.62
N ASP A 41 -40.23 20.62 9.55
CA ASP A 41 -41.66 20.47 9.70
C ASP A 41 -42.38 20.18 8.36
N GLU A 42 -41.71 20.40 7.22
CA GLU A 42 -42.27 20.19 5.88
C GLU A 42 -41.81 18.90 5.21
N ILE A 43 -40.92 18.11 5.83
CA ILE A 43 -40.32 16.92 5.19
C ILE A 43 -41.36 15.92 4.68
N GLU A 44 -42.42 15.70 5.46
CA GLU A 44 -43.43 14.69 5.16
C GLU A 44 -44.40 15.10 4.05
N THR A 45 -44.53 16.41 3.82
CA THR A 45 -45.48 16.99 2.85
C THR A 45 -44.82 17.56 1.62
N SER A 46 -43.50 17.63 1.61
CA SER A 46 -42.72 18.22 0.51
C SER A 46 -42.61 17.26 -0.68
N GLU A 47 -43.04 17.68 -1.84
CA GLU A 47 -42.88 16.96 -3.11
C GLU A 47 -41.40 16.74 -3.50
N LYS A 48 -40.47 17.42 -2.82
CA LYS A 48 -39.02 17.26 -3.05
C LYS A 48 -38.41 16.05 -2.36
N VAL A 49 -39.16 15.43 -1.45
CA VAL A 49 -38.69 14.31 -0.62
C VAL A 49 -39.21 12.98 -1.15
N ASP A 50 -38.31 12.08 -1.47
CA ASP A 50 -38.65 10.73 -1.87
C ASP A 50 -38.66 9.81 -0.63
N LEU A 51 -39.83 9.62 -0.06
CA LEU A 51 -40.04 8.77 1.12
C LEU A 51 -39.79 7.27 0.87
N SER A 52 -39.61 6.86 -0.38
CA SER A 52 -39.24 5.48 -0.73
C SER A 52 -37.76 5.18 -0.54
N LYS A 53 -36.93 6.23 -0.44
CA LYS A 53 -35.50 6.13 -0.22
C LYS A 53 -35.16 6.30 1.27
N LYS A 54 -33.94 5.84 1.61
CA LYS A 54 -33.36 6.16 2.92
C LYS A 54 -33.08 7.64 3.04
N LEU A 55 -33.68 8.31 4.00
CA LEU A 55 -33.48 9.74 4.23
C LEU A 55 -32.29 9.95 5.19
N ILE A 56 -31.34 10.80 4.78
CA ILE A 56 -30.21 11.21 5.61
C ILE A 56 -30.42 12.66 6.01
N ILE A 57 -30.83 12.87 7.25
CA ILE A 57 -31.16 14.20 7.76
C ILE A 57 -29.89 14.92 8.21
N CYS A 58 -29.65 16.09 7.66
CA CYS A 58 -28.49 16.91 7.94
C CYS A 58 -28.90 18.24 8.56
N CYS A 59 -28.51 18.51 9.79
CA CYS A 59 -28.55 19.85 10.42
C CYS A 59 -27.12 20.37 10.57
N ARG A 60 -26.92 21.54 11.19
CA ARG A 60 -25.60 22.17 11.32
C ARG A 60 -24.56 21.29 12.02
N ILE A 61 -24.87 20.65 13.15
CA ILE A 61 -23.95 19.91 14.01
C ILE A 61 -24.43 18.49 14.37
N GLY A 62 -25.46 17.98 13.72
CA GLY A 62 -25.97 16.63 13.96
C GLY A 62 -26.85 16.45 15.20
N LYS A 63 -27.30 17.52 15.89
CA LYS A 63 -28.15 17.41 17.09
C LYS A 63 -29.64 17.37 16.73
N ILE A 64 -30.14 18.42 16.09
CA ILE A 64 -31.58 18.55 15.73
C ILE A 64 -31.99 17.43 14.75
N SER A 65 -31.09 17.01 13.86
CA SER A 65 -31.35 15.94 12.89
C SER A 65 -31.59 14.57 13.53
N ILE A 66 -31.14 14.32 14.77
CA ILE A 66 -31.42 13.08 15.50
C ILE A 66 -32.91 13.02 15.84
N ASP A 67 -33.47 14.07 16.43
CA ASP A 67 -34.87 14.14 16.84
C ASP A 67 -35.80 14.07 15.62
N VAL A 68 -35.43 14.75 14.53
CA VAL A 68 -36.18 14.72 13.27
C VAL A 68 -36.15 13.30 12.66
N ALA A 69 -35.00 12.64 12.64
CA ALA A 69 -34.89 11.28 12.12
C ALA A 69 -35.67 10.27 12.99
N GLU A 70 -35.75 10.46 14.31
CA GLU A 70 -36.56 9.63 15.21
C GLU A 70 -38.03 9.81 14.93
N ARG A 71 -38.53 11.05 14.86
CA ARG A 71 -39.92 11.36 14.51
C ARG A 71 -40.35 10.74 13.17
N LEU A 72 -39.48 10.77 12.16
CA LEU A 72 -39.76 10.18 10.85
C LEU A 72 -39.84 8.64 10.91
N ARG A 73 -38.96 8.01 11.71
CA ARG A 73 -39.00 6.55 11.91
C ARG A 73 -40.25 6.08 12.65
N GLU A 74 -40.71 6.84 13.64
CA GLU A 74 -41.97 6.54 14.33
C GLU A 74 -43.18 6.51 13.36
N LYS A 75 -43.05 7.21 12.23
CA LYS A 75 -44.04 7.23 11.14
C LYS A 75 -43.75 6.22 10.03
N GLY A 76 -42.76 5.33 10.21
CA GLY A 76 -42.42 4.27 9.27
C GLY A 76 -41.48 4.69 8.12
N VAL A 77 -40.88 5.89 8.18
CA VAL A 77 -39.91 6.34 7.17
C VAL A 77 -38.50 5.91 7.56
N ASP A 78 -37.73 5.33 6.62
CA ASP A 78 -36.31 5.00 6.85
C ASP A 78 -35.47 6.27 6.89
N ALA A 79 -35.20 6.79 8.08
CA ALA A 79 -34.48 8.04 8.29
C ALA A 79 -33.36 7.88 9.33
N VAL A 80 -32.20 8.48 9.05
CA VAL A 80 -31.02 8.52 9.93
C VAL A 80 -30.44 9.93 9.97
N SER A 81 -29.81 10.29 11.10
CA SER A 81 -29.11 11.57 11.24
C SER A 81 -27.68 11.46 10.71
N LEU A 82 -27.21 12.47 9.99
CA LEU A 82 -25.78 12.60 9.66
C LEU A 82 -25.01 13.01 10.92
N GLU A 83 -24.08 12.18 11.34
CA GLU A 83 -23.25 12.43 12.52
C GLU A 83 -22.36 13.67 12.32
N GLY A 84 -22.43 14.60 13.30
CA GLY A 84 -21.74 15.89 13.20
C GLY A 84 -22.32 16.86 12.15
N GLY A 85 -23.36 16.46 11.42
CA GLY A 85 -24.11 17.28 10.47
C GLY A 85 -23.27 17.90 9.37
N TYR A 86 -23.72 19.06 8.88
CA TYR A 86 -23.05 19.82 7.84
C TYR A 86 -21.60 20.19 8.20
N THR A 87 -21.32 20.51 9.46
CA THR A 87 -19.95 20.88 9.89
C THR A 87 -18.98 19.75 9.68
N ALA A 88 -19.35 18.52 10.04
CA ALA A 88 -18.50 17.35 9.82
C ALA A 88 -18.32 17.06 8.32
N TRP A 89 -19.39 17.17 7.53
CA TRP A 89 -19.33 17.03 6.07
C TRP A 89 -18.40 18.08 5.43
N LEU A 90 -18.50 19.34 5.84
CA LEU A 90 -17.67 20.43 5.33
C LEU A 90 -16.18 20.17 5.62
N LEU A 91 -15.85 19.77 6.85
CA LEU A 91 -14.47 19.43 7.24
C LEU A 91 -13.93 18.23 6.43
N ASP A 92 -14.75 17.21 6.20
CA ASP A 92 -14.37 16.07 5.37
C ASP A 92 -14.17 16.49 3.91
N SER A 93 -15.05 17.35 3.37
CA SER A 93 -14.95 17.85 2.00
C SER A 93 -13.67 18.66 1.76
N ILE A 94 -13.28 19.50 2.75
CA ILE A 94 -12.02 20.27 2.71
C ILE A 94 -10.83 19.31 2.72
N LYS A 95 -10.81 18.34 3.64
CA LYS A 95 -9.74 17.32 3.71
C LYS A 95 -9.59 16.51 2.43
N ARG A 96 -10.72 16.19 1.76
CA ARG A 96 -10.68 15.49 0.46
C ARG A 96 -10.07 16.36 -0.63
N LYS A 97 -10.49 17.62 -0.76
CA LYS A 97 -9.92 18.56 -1.74
C LYS A 97 -8.42 18.76 -1.53
N GLU A 98 -7.99 18.90 -0.28
CA GLU A 98 -6.57 18.97 0.07
C GLU A 98 -5.83 17.69 -0.32
N ALA A 99 -6.37 16.52 0.01
CA ALA A 99 -5.79 15.23 -0.36
C ALA A 99 -5.68 15.05 -1.88
N GLU A 100 -6.69 15.45 -2.64
CA GLU A 100 -6.65 15.42 -4.12
C GLU A 100 -5.58 16.37 -4.67
N SER A 101 -5.41 17.56 -4.08
CA SER A 101 -4.36 18.50 -4.48
C SER A 101 -2.97 17.91 -4.21
N ILE A 102 -2.73 17.42 -2.99
CA ILE A 102 -1.46 16.78 -2.60
C ILE A 102 -1.18 15.58 -3.50
N SER A 103 -2.18 14.73 -3.72
CA SER A 103 -2.04 13.54 -4.59
C SER A 103 -1.62 13.92 -6.01
N ARG A 104 -2.21 14.97 -6.60
CA ARG A 104 -1.83 15.50 -7.92
C ARG A 104 -0.39 16.03 -7.94
N ASP A 105 0.01 16.79 -6.92
CA ASP A 105 1.37 17.33 -6.82
C ASP A 105 2.41 16.20 -6.70
N VAL A 106 2.11 15.18 -5.90
CA VAL A 106 2.93 13.97 -5.74
C VAL A 106 3.06 13.23 -7.07
N GLU A 107 1.98 13.03 -7.81
CA GLU A 107 2.02 12.41 -9.14
C GLU A 107 2.84 13.25 -10.14
N GLN A 108 2.66 14.56 -10.13
CA GLN A 108 3.42 15.46 -10.98
C GLN A 108 4.92 15.40 -10.64
N SER A 109 5.28 15.30 -9.35
CA SER A 109 6.67 15.14 -8.91
C SER A 109 7.32 13.88 -9.51
N ILE A 110 6.61 12.74 -9.50
CA ILE A 110 7.05 11.48 -10.11
C ILE A 110 7.28 11.67 -11.62
N ARG A 111 6.32 12.29 -12.31
CA ARG A 111 6.34 12.44 -13.77
C ARG A 111 7.33 13.50 -14.29
N LYS A 112 7.64 14.51 -13.49
CA LYS A 112 8.55 15.60 -13.87
C LYS A 112 9.91 15.48 -13.17
N LYS A 113 9.98 15.81 -11.88
CA LYS A 113 11.24 15.90 -11.12
C LYS A 113 11.94 14.56 -10.97
N PHE A 114 11.21 13.51 -10.61
CA PHE A 114 11.72 12.17 -10.40
C PHE A 114 11.59 11.26 -11.61
N ARG A 115 11.27 11.83 -12.79
CA ARG A 115 11.02 11.04 -14.02
C ARG A 115 12.16 10.11 -14.37
N LYS A 116 13.43 10.57 -14.32
CA LYS A 116 14.60 9.76 -14.72
C LYS A 116 14.94 8.68 -13.70
N LYS A 117 14.81 9.00 -12.40
CA LYS A 117 15.29 8.19 -11.30
C LYS A 117 14.25 7.23 -10.74
N ILE A 118 12.97 7.58 -10.82
CA ILE A 118 11.86 6.76 -10.32
C ILE A 118 11.00 6.25 -11.46
N TRP A 119 10.29 7.13 -12.19
CA TRP A 119 9.32 6.70 -13.19
C TRP A 119 9.93 5.82 -14.29
N ARG A 120 11.05 6.26 -14.89
CA ARG A 120 11.71 5.48 -15.96
C ARG A 120 12.30 4.16 -15.43
N MET A 121 12.79 4.12 -14.20
CA MET A 121 13.32 2.89 -13.60
C MET A 121 12.19 1.91 -13.29
N PHE A 122 11.06 2.41 -12.78
CA PHE A 122 9.85 1.61 -12.61
C PHE A 122 9.36 1.03 -13.94
N ALA A 123 9.15 1.85 -14.95
CA ALA A 123 8.72 1.41 -16.27
C ALA A 123 9.74 0.44 -16.91
N LYS A 124 11.03 0.68 -16.72
CA LYS A 124 12.07 -0.24 -17.17
C LYS A 124 11.96 -1.61 -16.47
N ALA A 125 11.75 -1.64 -15.16
CA ALA A 125 11.58 -2.91 -14.42
C ALA A 125 10.34 -3.67 -14.92
N ILE A 126 9.21 -2.98 -15.10
CA ILE A 126 7.97 -3.58 -15.63
C ILE A 126 8.24 -4.25 -16.99
N ASN A 127 8.89 -3.55 -17.92
CA ASN A 127 9.11 -4.05 -19.27
C ASN A 127 10.23 -5.09 -19.35
N THR A 128 11.38 -4.87 -18.65
CA THR A 128 12.53 -5.78 -18.74
C THR A 128 12.23 -7.14 -18.14
N TYR A 129 11.47 -7.17 -17.03
CA TYR A 129 11.15 -8.40 -16.32
C TYR A 129 9.73 -8.90 -16.59
N ASP A 130 9.00 -8.27 -17.51
CA ASP A 130 7.63 -8.66 -17.88
C ASP A 130 6.73 -8.83 -16.64
N LEU A 131 6.69 -7.78 -15.79
CA LEU A 131 6.04 -7.83 -14.48
C LEU A 131 4.52 -7.66 -14.57
N VAL A 132 4.04 -6.90 -15.54
CA VAL A 132 2.61 -6.59 -15.71
C VAL A 132 2.19 -6.91 -17.14
N LYS A 133 1.10 -7.67 -17.29
CA LYS A 133 0.50 -8.08 -18.55
C LYS A 133 -0.95 -7.64 -18.64
N GLU A 134 -1.49 -7.67 -19.84
CA GLU A 134 -2.91 -7.47 -20.09
C GLU A 134 -3.76 -8.49 -19.32
N GLY A 135 -4.83 -8.02 -18.68
CA GLY A 135 -5.73 -8.85 -17.88
C GLY A 135 -5.24 -9.17 -16.46
N ASP A 136 -4.02 -8.74 -16.08
CA ASP A 136 -3.53 -8.95 -14.72
C ASP A 136 -4.40 -8.25 -13.67
N LYS A 137 -4.57 -8.91 -12.52
CA LYS A 137 -5.20 -8.36 -11.31
C LYS A 137 -4.17 -8.36 -10.19
N ILE A 138 -3.63 -7.18 -9.87
CA ILE A 138 -2.45 -7.03 -9.02
C ILE A 138 -2.84 -6.48 -7.65
N ALA A 139 -2.52 -7.23 -6.60
CA ALA A 139 -2.58 -6.74 -5.23
C ALA A 139 -1.27 -6.03 -4.89
N VAL A 140 -1.30 -4.70 -4.80
CA VAL A 140 -0.18 -3.88 -4.34
C VAL A 140 -0.16 -3.91 -2.82
N CYS A 141 0.84 -4.59 -2.24
CA CYS A 141 0.94 -4.81 -0.81
C CYS A 141 1.56 -3.60 -0.12
N ILE A 142 0.78 -2.98 0.77
CA ILE A 142 1.15 -1.77 1.50
C ILE A 142 1.49 -2.14 2.94
N SER A 143 2.71 -1.81 3.36
CA SER A 143 3.20 -1.98 4.75
C SER A 143 3.16 -0.68 5.57
N GLY A 144 2.74 0.42 4.96
CA GLY A 144 2.80 1.76 5.55
C GLY A 144 4.16 2.46 5.44
N GLY A 145 5.21 1.75 5.01
CA GLY A 145 6.53 2.34 4.76
C GLY A 145 6.63 3.06 3.42
N LYS A 146 7.66 3.91 3.31
CA LYS A 146 7.94 4.76 2.13
C LYS A 146 7.93 4.02 0.79
N ASP A 147 8.49 2.80 0.77
CA ASP A 147 8.67 2.03 -0.46
C ASP A 147 7.33 1.51 -0.99
N SER A 148 6.50 0.95 -0.11
CA SER A 148 5.18 0.45 -0.47
C SER A 148 4.20 1.56 -0.87
N MET A 149 4.28 2.74 -0.24
CA MET A 149 3.46 3.90 -0.60
C MET A 149 3.89 4.51 -1.95
N LEU A 150 5.20 4.62 -2.22
CA LEU A 150 5.68 5.00 -3.55
C LEU A 150 5.21 4.02 -4.61
N MET A 151 5.34 2.71 -4.35
CA MET A 151 4.89 1.66 -5.27
C MET A 151 3.40 1.80 -5.60
N ALA A 152 2.56 2.06 -4.60
CA ALA A 152 1.14 2.29 -4.79
C ALA A 152 0.86 3.50 -5.70
N LYS A 153 1.56 4.63 -5.49
CA LYS A 153 1.45 5.81 -6.37
C LYS A 153 1.92 5.51 -7.80
N LEU A 154 3.01 4.76 -7.96
CA LEU A 154 3.52 4.37 -9.28
C LEU A 154 2.51 3.50 -10.05
N PHE A 155 1.81 2.58 -9.38
CA PHE A 155 0.75 1.80 -10.00
C PHE A 155 -0.48 2.65 -10.37
N GLN A 156 -0.86 3.64 -9.56
CA GLN A 156 -1.91 4.59 -9.94
C GLN A 156 -1.52 5.36 -11.21
N VAL A 157 -0.27 5.87 -11.28
CA VAL A 157 0.23 6.57 -12.48
C VAL A 157 0.32 5.62 -13.68
N LEU A 158 0.75 4.37 -13.49
CA LEU A 158 0.81 3.38 -14.56
C LEU A 158 -0.58 3.11 -15.13
N LYS A 159 -1.59 2.90 -14.27
CA LYS A 159 -2.97 2.63 -14.70
C LYS A 159 -3.55 3.77 -15.57
N LEU A 160 -3.19 5.03 -15.28
CA LEU A 160 -3.65 6.19 -16.07
C LEU A 160 -2.97 6.30 -17.45
N HIS A 161 -1.80 5.67 -17.65
CA HIS A 161 -0.97 5.89 -18.84
C HIS A 161 -0.61 4.61 -19.59
N ASN A 162 -1.15 3.46 -19.17
CA ASN A 162 -0.85 2.19 -19.82
C ASN A 162 -1.64 2.00 -21.12
N LYS A 163 -1.10 1.15 -22.01
CA LYS A 163 -1.68 0.84 -23.32
C LYS A 163 -2.61 -0.38 -23.32
N PHE A 164 -2.61 -1.13 -22.24
CA PHE A 164 -3.41 -2.34 -22.06
C PHE A 164 -4.11 -2.31 -20.70
N GLU A 165 -5.19 -3.04 -20.55
CA GLU A 165 -5.99 -3.06 -19.34
C GLU A 165 -5.44 -4.06 -18.32
N PHE A 166 -5.37 -3.63 -17.06
CA PHE A 166 -5.10 -4.44 -15.88
C PHE A 166 -5.77 -3.83 -14.66
N GLU A 167 -6.04 -4.63 -13.66
CA GLU A 167 -6.64 -4.18 -12.41
C GLU A 167 -5.59 -4.03 -11.31
N VAL A 168 -5.79 -3.04 -10.44
CA VAL A 168 -4.95 -2.82 -9.25
C VAL A 168 -5.83 -2.71 -8.02
N LYS A 169 -5.49 -3.49 -7.00
CA LYS A 169 -6.08 -3.40 -5.66
C LYS A 169 -4.99 -3.12 -4.64
N PHE A 170 -5.28 -2.27 -3.66
CA PHE A 170 -4.30 -1.86 -2.66
C PHE A 170 -4.59 -2.56 -1.34
N LEU A 171 -3.72 -3.49 -0.98
CA LEU A 171 -3.87 -4.41 0.14
C LEU A 171 -2.97 -3.97 1.31
N VAL A 172 -3.56 -3.67 2.45
CA VAL A 172 -2.86 -3.58 3.74
C VAL A 172 -3.17 -4.83 4.54
N MET A 173 -2.14 -5.59 4.87
CA MET A 173 -2.26 -6.68 5.81
C MET A 173 -1.80 -6.18 7.18
N ASP A 174 -2.74 -6.06 8.11
CA ASP A 174 -2.51 -5.65 9.48
C ASP A 174 -2.14 -6.88 10.33
N PRO A 175 -0.89 -7.01 10.78
CA PRO A 175 -0.45 -8.13 11.61
C PRO A 175 -0.74 -7.92 13.11
N GLY A 176 -1.54 -6.92 13.48
CA GLY A 176 -1.79 -6.44 14.83
C GLY A 176 -1.05 -5.12 15.14
N TYR A 177 -1.10 -4.16 14.23
CA TYR A 177 -0.51 -2.83 14.43
C TYR A 177 -1.04 -2.15 15.70
N SER A 178 -0.25 -1.24 16.28
CA SER A 178 -0.80 -0.33 17.27
C SER A 178 -1.83 0.62 16.61
N PRO A 179 -2.82 1.12 17.37
CA PRO A 179 -3.81 2.07 16.84
C PRO A 179 -3.16 3.30 16.19
N GLU A 180 -2.03 3.78 16.75
CA GLU A 180 -1.28 4.92 16.23
C GLU A 180 -0.67 4.60 14.87
N ASN A 181 0.00 3.45 14.72
CA ASN A 181 0.60 3.03 13.46
C ASN A 181 -0.47 2.81 12.37
N ARG A 182 -1.58 2.18 12.74
CA ARG A 182 -2.72 1.98 11.83
C ARG A 182 -3.27 3.31 11.34
N LYS A 183 -3.49 4.26 12.25
CA LYS A 183 -3.95 5.61 11.92
C LYS A 183 -3.01 6.32 10.95
N VAL A 184 -1.69 6.22 11.16
CA VAL A 184 -0.70 6.81 10.25
C VAL A 184 -0.78 6.18 8.85
N ILE A 185 -0.99 4.86 8.73
CA ILE A 185 -1.16 4.19 7.44
C ILE A 185 -2.41 4.72 6.72
N GLU A 186 -3.54 4.78 7.41
CA GLU A 186 -4.83 5.24 6.87
C GLU A 186 -4.77 6.72 6.46
N GLU A 187 -4.15 7.57 7.29
CA GLU A 187 -3.97 9.00 6.99
C GLU A 187 -3.07 9.22 5.77
N ASN A 188 -1.96 8.48 5.66
CA ASN A 188 -1.09 8.55 4.50
C ASN A 188 -1.78 8.03 3.22
N ALA A 189 -2.53 6.95 3.32
CA ALA A 189 -3.32 6.43 2.20
C ALA A 189 -4.35 7.46 1.73
N ARG A 190 -5.07 8.09 2.65
CA ARG A 190 -6.02 9.19 2.37
C ARG A 190 -5.32 10.40 1.75
N LYS A 191 -4.22 10.88 2.35
CA LYS A 191 -3.41 12.01 1.85
C LYS A 191 -2.92 11.79 0.41
N LEU A 192 -2.58 10.55 0.07
CA LEU A 192 -2.11 10.17 -1.26
C LEU A 192 -3.24 9.71 -2.20
N ASN A 193 -4.49 9.72 -1.75
CA ASN A 193 -5.65 9.22 -2.48
C ASN A 193 -5.45 7.77 -2.97
N ILE A 194 -5.00 6.88 -2.07
CA ILE A 194 -4.83 5.46 -2.33
C ILE A 194 -6.00 4.71 -1.68
N PRO A 195 -6.88 4.06 -2.44
CA PRO A 195 -8.03 3.32 -1.90
C PRO A 195 -7.57 1.98 -1.33
N ILE A 196 -7.18 1.96 -0.05
CA ILE A 196 -6.68 0.76 0.62
C ILE A 196 -7.83 -0.14 1.11
N THR A 197 -7.60 -1.46 1.06
CA THR A 197 -8.40 -2.47 1.75
C THR A 197 -7.53 -3.08 2.84
N ILE A 198 -8.01 -3.05 4.09
CA ILE A 198 -7.26 -3.56 5.24
C ILE A 198 -7.82 -4.92 5.64
N TYR A 199 -6.92 -5.89 5.77
CA TYR A 199 -7.20 -7.22 6.32
C TYR A 199 -6.43 -7.40 7.62
N GLU A 200 -7.13 -7.74 8.66
CA GLU A 200 -6.58 -7.97 9.99
C GLU A 200 -6.10 -9.42 10.14
N SER A 201 -5.04 -9.60 10.92
CA SER A 201 -4.52 -10.90 11.32
C SER A 201 -3.89 -10.82 12.72
N ASP A 202 -3.80 -11.94 13.38
CA ASP A 202 -3.23 -12.13 14.72
C ASP A 202 -1.76 -12.55 14.71
N ILE A 203 -1.03 -12.23 13.64
CA ILE A 203 0.36 -12.66 13.46
C ILE A 203 1.24 -12.24 14.64
N PHE A 204 1.11 -11.00 15.10
CA PHE A 204 1.96 -10.51 16.20
C PHE A 204 1.69 -11.25 17.51
N GLU A 205 0.45 -11.66 17.79
CA GLU A 205 0.10 -12.47 18.94
C GLU A 205 0.67 -13.89 18.81
N SER A 206 0.53 -14.48 17.62
CA SER A 206 1.03 -15.83 17.31
C SER A 206 2.55 -15.95 17.41
N VAL A 207 3.30 -14.87 17.11
CA VAL A 207 4.77 -14.87 17.11
C VAL A 207 5.36 -14.38 18.43
N TYR A 208 4.57 -13.76 19.31
CA TYR A 208 5.04 -13.13 20.56
C TYR A 208 5.78 -14.07 21.48
N ASN A 209 5.34 -15.33 21.57
CA ASN A 209 5.92 -16.36 22.48
C ASN A 209 6.97 -17.25 21.81
N VAL A 210 7.46 -16.91 20.62
CA VAL A 210 8.43 -17.74 19.90
C VAL A 210 9.85 -17.27 20.18
N GLU A 211 10.63 -18.09 20.93
CA GLU A 211 12.01 -17.76 21.31
C GLU A 211 13.00 -17.79 20.14
N LYS A 212 12.80 -18.69 19.14
CA LYS A 212 13.73 -18.84 18.01
C LYS A 212 13.25 -18.12 16.77
N SER A 213 13.98 -17.09 16.35
CA SER A 213 13.80 -16.37 15.07
C SER A 213 12.38 -15.83 14.84
N PRO A 214 11.78 -15.06 15.78
CA PRO A 214 10.40 -14.56 15.65
C PRO A 214 10.21 -13.73 14.38
N CYS A 215 11.21 -12.94 13.98
CA CYS A 215 11.17 -12.13 12.74
C CYS A 215 11.06 -12.99 11.45
N TYR A 216 11.75 -14.14 11.41
CA TYR A 216 11.66 -15.05 10.26
C TYR A 216 10.25 -15.66 10.16
N LEU A 217 9.71 -16.13 11.28
CA LEU A 217 8.37 -16.70 11.34
C LEU A 217 7.31 -15.65 10.96
N CYS A 218 7.41 -14.45 11.51
CA CYS A 218 6.54 -13.32 11.19
C CYS A 218 6.57 -13.02 9.66
N ALA A 219 7.77 -12.92 9.07
CA ALA A 219 7.90 -12.66 7.64
C ALA A 219 7.30 -13.78 6.77
N ARG A 220 7.44 -15.04 7.19
CA ARG A 220 6.85 -16.20 6.50
C ARG A 220 5.33 -16.20 6.59
N MET A 221 4.76 -15.97 7.78
CA MET A 221 3.32 -15.88 7.99
C MET A 221 2.72 -14.72 7.20
N ARG A 222 3.34 -13.52 7.30
CA ARG A 222 2.90 -12.34 6.55
C ARG A 222 2.81 -12.63 5.05
N ARG A 223 3.79 -13.31 4.47
CA ARG A 223 3.76 -13.70 3.06
C ARG A 223 2.59 -14.63 2.73
N GLY A 224 2.31 -15.62 3.57
CA GLY A 224 1.18 -16.53 3.41
C GLY A 224 -0.16 -15.79 3.41
N TYR A 225 -0.37 -14.89 4.38
CA TYR A 225 -1.58 -14.07 4.47
C TYR A 225 -1.73 -13.11 3.27
N LEU A 226 -0.63 -12.49 2.81
CA LEU A 226 -0.68 -11.62 1.62
C LEU A 226 -1.16 -12.38 0.38
N TYR A 227 -0.68 -13.61 0.14
CA TYR A 227 -1.16 -14.43 -0.96
C TYR A 227 -2.64 -14.81 -0.79
N LYS A 228 -3.04 -15.22 0.43
CA LYS A 228 -4.42 -15.57 0.73
C LYS A 228 -5.36 -14.40 0.44
N PHE A 229 -5.10 -13.23 1.04
CA PHE A 229 -5.94 -12.04 0.87
C PHE A 229 -5.95 -11.55 -0.58
N ALA A 230 -4.84 -11.58 -1.28
CA ALA A 230 -4.79 -11.23 -2.70
C ALA A 230 -5.67 -12.18 -3.54
N LYS A 231 -5.62 -13.48 -3.25
CA LYS A 231 -6.46 -14.48 -3.93
C LYS A 231 -7.95 -14.26 -3.62
N ASP A 232 -8.31 -13.96 -2.36
CA ASP A 232 -9.67 -13.65 -1.94
C ASP A 232 -10.20 -12.38 -2.63
N MET A 233 -9.31 -11.44 -2.96
CA MET A 233 -9.63 -10.26 -3.77
C MET A 233 -9.69 -10.57 -5.28
N GLY A 234 -9.48 -11.81 -5.71
CA GLY A 234 -9.45 -12.22 -7.12
C GLY A 234 -8.22 -11.77 -7.89
N CYS A 235 -7.10 -11.46 -7.19
CA CYS A 235 -5.84 -11.09 -7.82
C CYS A 235 -5.02 -12.34 -8.20
N ASN A 236 -4.25 -12.24 -9.30
CA ASN A 236 -3.29 -13.26 -9.72
C ASN A 236 -1.84 -12.89 -9.41
N LYS A 237 -1.59 -11.65 -8.98
CA LYS A 237 -0.25 -11.17 -8.61
C LYS A 237 -0.25 -10.41 -7.29
N ILE A 238 0.87 -10.52 -6.54
CA ILE A 238 1.19 -9.64 -5.42
C ILE A 238 2.42 -8.79 -5.77
N ALA A 239 2.35 -7.49 -5.55
CA ALA A 239 3.47 -6.57 -5.72
C ALA A 239 4.07 -6.19 -4.36
N LEU A 240 5.38 -6.40 -4.21
CA LEU A 240 6.13 -6.07 -2.99
C LEU A 240 7.15 -4.96 -3.25
N GLY A 241 7.26 -4.02 -2.31
CA GLY A 241 8.06 -2.81 -2.40
C GLY A 241 9.58 -3.01 -2.16
N HIS A 242 10.17 -4.12 -2.62
CA HIS A 242 11.62 -4.31 -2.57
C HIS A 242 12.30 -3.51 -3.69
N HIS A 243 13.39 -2.83 -3.35
CA HIS A 243 14.09 -1.92 -4.24
C HIS A 243 15.53 -2.41 -4.55
N TYR A 244 16.24 -1.69 -5.42
CA TYR A 244 17.58 -2.04 -5.88
C TYR A 244 18.58 -2.33 -4.75
N ASP A 245 18.57 -1.53 -3.69
CA ASP A 245 19.49 -1.71 -2.57
C ASP A 245 19.21 -3.00 -1.81
N ASP A 246 17.94 -3.42 -1.66
CA ASP A 246 17.57 -4.73 -1.09
C ASP A 246 18.13 -5.89 -1.90
N VAL A 247 18.17 -5.74 -3.24
CA VAL A 247 18.69 -6.77 -4.16
C VAL A 247 20.19 -6.97 -3.95
N ILE A 248 20.99 -5.90 -3.99
CA ILE A 248 22.45 -5.97 -3.81
C ILE A 248 22.82 -6.44 -2.40
N GLU A 249 22.08 -6.03 -1.38
CA GLU A 249 22.26 -6.53 -0.01
C GLU A 249 21.98 -8.05 0.06
N THR A 250 20.93 -8.52 -0.60
CA THR A 250 20.58 -9.95 -0.61
C THR A 250 21.65 -10.79 -1.31
N ILE A 251 22.23 -10.29 -2.41
CA ILE A 251 23.33 -10.97 -3.12
C ILE A 251 24.52 -11.13 -2.18
N LEU A 252 25.00 -10.08 -1.55
CA LEU A 252 26.13 -10.15 -0.63
C LEU A 252 25.84 -10.98 0.62
N MET A 253 24.62 -10.89 1.17
CA MET A 253 24.20 -11.77 2.28
C MET A 253 24.27 -13.24 1.89
N GLY A 254 23.81 -13.60 0.70
CA GLY A 254 23.91 -14.95 0.16
C GLY A 254 25.35 -15.44 0.08
N MET A 255 26.24 -14.63 -0.50
CA MET A 255 27.65 -14.95 -0.65
C MET A 255 28.38 -15.06 0.68
N LEU A 256 28.25 -14.08 1.57
CA LEU A 256 29.07 -13.95 2.78
C LEU A 256 28.57 -14.80 3.97
N TYR A 257 27.26 -15.03 4.06
CA TYR A 257 26.70 -15.75 5.21
C TYR A 257 26.09 -17.12 4.86
N SER A 258 25.90 -17.41 3.58
CA SER A 258 25.29 -18.69 3.16
C SER A 258 26.11 -19.44 2.12
N GLY A 259 27.23 -18.88 1.62
CA GLY A 259 28.05 -19.48 0.57
C GLY A 259 27.30 -19.74 -0.74
N GLN A 260 26.32 -18.86 -1.05
CA GLN A 260 25.45 -19.01 -2.22
C GLN A 260 25.42 -17.74 -3.05
N VAL A 261 25.62 -17.87 -4.36
CA VAL A 261 25.40 -16.80 -5.33
C VAL A 261 23.95 -16.85 -5.77
N GLN A 262 23.12 -16.08 -5.14
CA GLN A 262 21.68 -15.98 -5.45
C GLN A 262 21.15 -14.56 -5.22
N THR A 263 20.08 -14.22 -5.90
CA THR A 263 19.44 -12.92 -5.78
C THR A 263 17.97 -13.01 -5.36
N MET A 264 17.41 -11.87 -5.02
CA MET A 264 15.98 -11.68 -4.89
C MET A 264 15.40 -11.50 -6.30
N MET A 265 14.73 -12.53 -6.84
CA MET A 265 14.21 -12.50 -8.21
C MET A 265 13.18 -11.37 -8.40
N PRO A 266 13.18 -10.66 -9.55
CA PRO A 266 12.23 -9.60 -9.86
C PRO A 266 10.78 -10.10 -9.93
N LYS A 267 10.57 -11.36 -10.36
CA LYS A 267 9.30 -12.08 -10.28
C LYS A 267 9.52 -13.56 -10.01
N LEU A 268 8.52 -14.20 -9.38
CA LEU A 268 8.50 -15.65 -9.18
C LEU A 268 7.08 -16.17 -8.99
N HIS A 269 6.86 -17.39 -9.46
CA HIS A 269 5.64 -18.12 -9.19
C HIS A 269 5.58 -18.54 -7.71
N SER A 270 4.38 -18.52 -7.15
CA SER A 270 4.18 -19.05 -5.81
C SER A 270 4.17 -20.57 -5.84
N THR A 271 4.95 -21.20 -4.97
CA THR A 271 4.96 -22.66 -4.81
C THR A 271 3.74 -23.20 -4.04
N ASN A 272 3.12 -22.34 -3.21
CA ASN A 272 2.01 -22.74 -2.32
C ASN A 272 0.64 -22.23 -2.78
N TYR A 273 0.60 -21.29 -3.73
CA TYR A 273 -0.63 -20.69 -4.25
C TYR A 273 -0.60 -20.75 -5.77
N GLU A 274 -1.18 -21.80 -6.31
CA GLU A 274 -1.26 -22.03 -7.76
C GLU A 274 -1.87 -20.84 -8.49
N GLY A 275 -1.26 -20.47 -9.63
CA GLY A 275 -1.67 -19.34 -10.45
C GLY A 275 -1.30 -17.96 -9.90
N MET A 276 -0.60 -17.88 -8.76
CA MET A 276 -0.16 -16.62 -8.16
C MET A 276 1.31 -16.33 -8.46
N GLU A 277 1.61 -15.09 -8.84
CA GLU A 277 2.97 -14.56 -8.99
C GLU A 277 3.28 -13.48 -7.95
N LEU A 278 4.55 -13.41 -7.52
CA LEU A 278 5.11 -12.28 -6.79
C LEU A 278 5.95 -11.43 -7.73
N ILE A 279 5.73 -10.11 -7.70
CA ILE A 279 6.49 -9.15 -8.51
C ILE A 279 7.14 -8.07 -7.62
N ARG A 280 8.28 -7.51 -8.08
CA ARG A 280 9.03 -6.44 -7.39
C ARG A 280 9.24 -5.25 -8.32
N PRO A 281 8.24 -4.38 -8.47
CA PRO A 281 8.29 -3.28 -9.43
C PRO A 281 9.34 -2.21 -9.14
N LEU A 282 9.79 -2.09 -7.88
CA LEU A 282 10.84 -1.14 -7.50
C LEU A 282 12.27 -1.66 -7.69
N TYR A 283 12.44 -2.84 -8.31
CA TYR A 283 13.70 -3.59 -8.44
C TYR A 283 14.89 -2.78 -8.95
N LEU A 284 14.65 -1.78 -9.81
CA LEU A 284 15.68 -0.90 -10.37
C LEU A 284 15.75 0.49 -9.73
N ILE A 285 14.93 0.78 -8.70
CA ILE A 285 14.87 2.08 -8.04
C ILE A 285 15.78 2.07 -6.81
N ARG A 286 16.58 3.13 -6.63
CA ARG A 286 17.48 3.30 -5.50
C ARG A 286 16.72 3.82 -4.25
N GLU A 287 17.06 3.29 -3.08
CA GLU A 287 16.50 3.76 -1.80
C GLU A 287 16.70 5.28 -1.59
N GLN A 288 17.86 5.79 -2.00
CA GLN A 288 18.16 7.22 -1.91
C GLN A 288 17.20 8.09 -2.73
N ASP A 289 16.77 7.61 -3.90
CA ASP A 289 15.81 8.34 -4.75
C ASP A 289 14.40 8.29 -4.14
N ILE A 290 14.01 7.19 -3.51
CA ILE A 290 12.76 7.08 -2.74
C ILE A 290 12.77 8.07 -1.56
N LYS A 291 13.85 8.09 -0.76
CA LYS A 291 14.02 9.05 0.34
C LYS A 291 13.99 10.51 -0.14
N SER A 292 14.57 10.78 -1.31
CA SER A 292 14.57 12.11 -1.91
C SER A 292 13.17 12.53 -2.37
N TRP A 293 12.39 11.60 -2.89
CA TRP A 293 11.00 11.81 -3.26
C TRP A 293 10.11 12.08 -2.02
N CYS A 294 10.30 11.32 -0.93
CA CYS A 294 9.58 11.55 0.33
C CYS A 294 9.85 12.97 0.85
N ARG A 295 11.13 13.37 0.94
CA ARG A 295 11.52 14.72 1.43
C ARG A 295 10.97 15.84 0.56
N TYR A 296 10.98 15.66 -0.75
CA TYR A 296 10.51 16.69 -1.68
C TYR A 296 9.00 16.94 -1.55
N ASN A 297 8.21 15.90 -1.26
CA ASN A 297 6.77 15.99 -1.13
C ASN A 297 6.31 16.11 0.32
N ASP A 298 7.22 16.33 1.27
CA ASP A 298 6.93 16.39 2.72
C ASP A 298 6.10 15.20 3.21
N LEU A 299 6.53 13.99 2.83
CA LEU A 299 5.84 12.75 3.18
C LEU A 299 6.56 12.03 4.32
N HIS A 300 5.81 11.73 5.37
CA HIS A 300 6.30 11.04 6.56
C HIS A 300 5.59 9.69 6.70
N PHE A 301 6.36 8.61 6.62
CA PHE A 301 5.87 7.25 6.71
C PHE A 301 6.42 6.55 7.94
N ILE A 302 5.72 5.49 8.39
CA ILE A 302 6.23 4.65 9.47
C ILE A 302 7.54 4.00 9.06
N GLN A 303 8.52 4.00 9.98
CA GLN A 303 9.81 3.35 9.74
C GLN A 303 9.76 1.87 10.08
N CYS A 304 9.15 1.53 11.19
CA CYS A 304 8.89 0.15 11.61
C CYS A 304 7.53 0.07 12.30
N ALA A 305 6.68 -0.82 11.79
CA ALA A 305 5.34 -1.04 12.34
C ALA A 305 5.28 -2.22 13.34
N CYS A 306 6.43 -2.80 13.69
CA CYS A 306 6.52 -3.95 14.55
C CYS A 306 6.30 -3.54 16.03
N LYS A 307 5.39 -4.19 16.74
CA LYS A 307 5.22 -4.02 18.20
C LYS A 307 6.49 -4.37 19.00
N PHE A 308 7.40 -5.11 18.38
CA PHE A 308 8.66 -5.54 18.98
C PHE A 308 9.80 -4.51 18.85
N THR A 309 9.58 -3.34 18.23
CA THR A 309 10.66 -2.35 18.05
C THR A 309 11.20 -1.82 19.37
N ASP A 310 10.36 -1.69 20.40
CA ASP A 310 10.79 -1.21 21.71
C ASP A 310 11.40 -2.32 22.59
N THR A 311 11.09 -3.59 22.29
CA THR A 311 11.58 -4.77 23.04
C THR A 311 12.40 -5.72 22.18
N CYS A 312 12.57 -5.41 20.88
CA CYS A 312 13.28 -6.29 19.94
C CYS A 312 14.79 -6.22 20.20
N THR A 313 15.30 -7.23 20.90
CA THR A 313 16.74 -7.45 21.08
C THR A 313 17.50 -7.54 19.75
N THR A 314 16.82 -7.92 18.67
CA THR A 314 17.40 -8.00 17.30
C THR A 314 17.57 -6.62 16.66
N CYS A 315 16.74 -5.63 17.03
CA CYS A 315 16.81 -4.27 16.50
C CYS A 315 17.64 -3.32 17.37
N ASN A 316 17.72 -3.58 18.70
CA ASN A 316 18.26 -2.66 19.69
C ASN A 316 19.60 -3.11 20.34
N ASN A 317 20.02 -4.38 20.20
CA ASN A 317 21.28 -4.86 20.74
C ASN A 317 22.42 -4.68 19.73
N GLU A 318 23.48 -3.98 20.11
CA GLU A 318 24.73 -3.85 19.32
C GLU A 318 25.38 -5.21 19.03
N GLU A 319 25.22 -6.20 19.89
CA GLU A 319 25.73 -7.59 19.71
C GLU A 319 24.96 -8.40 18.67
N ASN A 320 23.69 -8.03 18.36
CA ASN A 320 22.84 -8.67 17.34
C ASN A 320 22.51 -7.71 16.19
N ARG A 321 23.47 -6.89 15.80
CA ARG A 321 23.36 -6.03 14.61
C ARG A 321 22.86 -6.88 13.43
N SER A 322 21.70 -6.54 12.87
CA SER A 322 21.16 -7.28 11.75
C SER A 322 22.23 -7.41 10.67
N LYS A 323 22.51 -8.63 10.19
CA LYS A 323 23.45 -8.92 9.09
C LYS A 323 23.25 -7.97 7.90
N ARG A 324 22.04 -7.50 7.71
CA ARG A 324 21.71 -6.51 6.67
C ARG A 324 22.34 -5.14 6.95
N VAL A 325 22.45 -4.70 8.20
CA VAL A 325 23.13 -3.43 8.56
C VAL A 325 24.62 -3.53 8.29
N GLU A 326 25.24 -4.68 8.65
CA GLU A 326 26.66 -4.92 8.36
C GLU A 326 26.93 -4.88 6.85
N ILE A 327 26.08 -5.50 6.05
CA ILE A 327 26.21 -5.48 4.58
C ILE A 327 26.04 -4.05 4.02
N LYS A 328 25.11 -3.26 4.56
CA LYS A 328 24.95 -1.86 4.15
C LYS A 328 26.22 -1.04 4.41
N GLU A 329 26.85 -1.24 5.57
CA GLU A 329 28.11 -0.57 5.90
C GLU A 329 29.27 -1.04 5.02
N LEU A 330 29.35 -2.35 4.77
CA LEU A 330 30.35 -2.91 3.85
C LEU A 330 30.22 -2.31 2.45
N ILE A 331 29.01 -2.28 1.87
CA ILE A 331 28.75 -1.66 0.57
C ILE A 331 29.16 -0.19 0.57
N LYS A 332 28.84 0.55 1.64
CA LYS A 332 29.23 1.97 1.77
C LYS A 332 30.74 2.14 1.80
N THR A 333 31.48 1.29 2.50
CA THR A 333 32.92 1.30 2.56
C THR A 333 33.54 0.98 1.19
N LEU A 334 33.08 -0.08 0.54
CA LEU A 334 33.54 -0.48 -0.79
C LEU A 334 33.29 0.61 -1.85
N LYS A 335 32.19 1.34 -1.72
CA LYS A 335 31.83 2.44 -2.63
C LYS A 335 32.79 3.62 -2.54
N GLN A 336 33.47 3.84 -1.41
CA GLN A 336 34.49 4.88 -1.27
C GLN A 336 35.73 4.57 -2.14
N VAL A 337 36.04 3.29 -2.32
CA VAL A 337 37.18 2.83 -3.12
C VAL A 337 36.78 2.66 -4.60
N ASN A 338 35.60 2.09 -4.84
CA ASN A 338 35.09 1.84 -6.19
C ASN A 338 33.65 2.36 -6.34
N PRO A 339 33.42 3.49 -7.04
CA PRO A 339 32.08 4.05 -7.21
C PRO A 339 31.12 3.15 -8.01
N TYR A 340 31.63 2.16 -8.73
CA TYR A 340 30.84 1.23 -9.54
C TYR A 340 30.44 -0.05 -8.80
N VAL A 341 30.89 -0.24 -7.55
CA VAL A 341 30.73 -1.50 -6.80
C VAL A 341 29.27 -1.97 -6.72
N GLU A 342 28.34 -1.04 -6.45
CA GLU A 342 26.91 -1.38 -6.36
C GLU A 342 26.37 -1.94 -7.68
N GLY A 343 26.75 -1.32 -8.81
CA GLY A 343 26.40 -1.79 -10.14
C GLY A 343 27.05 -3.13 -10.49
N ASN A 344 28.28 -3.35 -10.05
CA ASN A 344 28.98 -4.61 -10.28
C ASN A 344 28.36 -5.76 -9.48
N ILE A 345 28.00 -5.52 -8.20
CA ILE A 345 27.27 -6.52 -7.39
C ILE A 345 25.95 -6.87 -8.05
N PHE A 346 25.18 -5.89 -8.51
CA PHE A 346 23.90 -6.13 -9.17
C PHE A 346 24.07 -6.97 -10.44
N LYS A 347 25.02 -6.60 -11.30
CA LYS A 347 25.29 -7.28 -12.58
C LYS A 347 25.90 -8.66 -12.41
N SER A 348 26.56 -8.97 -11.30
CA SER A 348 27.22 -10.26 -11.10
C SER A 348 26.28 -11.44 -11.19
N VAL A 349 25.00 -11.26 -10.87
CA VAL A 349 23.98 -12.32 -10.98
C VAL A 349 23.20 -12.30 -12.29
N GLU A 350 23.38 -11.27 -13.12
CA GLU A 350 22.85 -11.22 -14.50
C GLU A 350 23.88 -11.71 -15.52
N ASN A 351 25.16 -11.79 -15.13
CA ASN A 351 26.31 -12.03 -16.01
C ASN A 351 27.14 -13.23 -15.53
N VAL A 352 26.45 -14.32 -15.21
CA VAL A 352 27.08 -15.56 -14.74
C VAL A 352 27.51 -16.38 -15.95
N SER A 353 28.82 -16.72 -16.05
CA SER A 353 29.32 -17.71 -17.00
C SER A 353 29.36 -19.08 -16.34
N LEU A 354 28.57 -20.00 -16.82
CA LEU A 354 28.50 -21.36 -16.27
C LEU A 354 29.80 -22.15 -16.54
N GLU A 355 30.54 -21.78 -17.58
CA GLU A 355 31.85 -22.39 -17.92
C GLU A 355 32.96 -22.02 -16.91
N ALA A 356 32.74 -20.93 -16.16
CA ALA A 356 33.70 -20.44 -15.16
C ALA A 356 33.24 -20.70 -13.71
N ILE A 357 32.29 -21.63 -13.50
CA ILE A 357 31.74 -22.00 -12.19
C ILE A 357 32.00 -23.48 -11.91
N VAL A 358 32.57 -23.77 -10.73
CA VAL A 358 32.92 -25.17 -10.32
C VAL A 358 31.68 -26.04 -10.22
N ALA A 359 30.52 -25.49 -9.79
CA ALA A 359 29.26 -26.22 -9.77
C ALA A 359 28.07 -25.22 -9.65
N TYR A 360 26.92 -25.61 -10.17
CA TYR A 360 25.66 -24.89 -10.04
C TYR A 360 24.52 -25.85 -9.73
N LYS A 361 23.35 -25.33 -9.36
CA LYS A 361 22.16 -26.11 -9.05
C LYS A 361 20.99 -25.71 -9.95
N ILE A 362 20.31 -26.68 -10.53
CA ILE A 362 19.02 -26.51 -11.22
C ILE A 362 18.05 -27.50 -10.58
N ASP A 363 16.88 -27.01 -10.15
CA ASP A 363 15.83 -27.81 -9.51
C ASP A 363 16.29 -28.67 -8.32
N GLY A 364 17.29 -28.15 -7.57
CA GLY A 364 17.89 -28.83 -6.44
C GLY A 364 19.00 -29.84 -6.79
N VAL A 365 19.18 -30.15 -8.07
CA VAL A 365 20.24 -31.04 -8.56
C VAL A 365 21.53 -30.24 -8.75
N LYS A 366 22.64 -30.76 -8.23
CA LYS A 366 23.97 -30.16 -8.39
C LYS A 366 24.62 -30.67 -9.66
N HIS A 367 25.03 -29.74 -10.52
CA HIS A 367 25.82 -29.98 -11.74
C HIS A 367 27.25 -29.54 -11.49
N SER A 368 28.21 -30.40 -11.81
CA SER A 368 29.66 -30.15 -11.69
C SER A 368 30.25 -29.81 -13.04
N PHE A 369 31.28 -28.97 -13.09
CA PHE A 369 32.04 -28.73 -14.31
C PHE A 369 32.66 -30.02 -14.91
N LEU A 370 32.89 -31.06 -14.08
CA LEU A 370 33.40 -32.35 -14.52
C LEU A 370 32.42 -33.14 -15.44
N GLU A 371 31.12 -32.78 -15.42
CA GLU A 371 30.13 -33.48 -16.28
C GLU A 371 30.36 -33.23 -17.75
N THR A 372 30.98 -32.11 -18.12
CA THR A 372 31.27 -31.73 -19.51
C THR A 372 32.75 -31.55 -19.80
N TYR A 373 33.65 -31.78 -18.82
CA TYR A 373 35.08 -31.50 -18.94
C TYR A 373 35.80 -32.31 -20.02
N ASP A 374 35.40 -33.55 -20.21
CA ASP A 374 36.01 -34.47 -21.17
C ASP A 374 35.20 -34.62 -22.49
N GLU A 375 34.18 -33.77 -22.69
CA GLU A 375 33.31 -33.79 -23.88
C GLU A 375 33.83 -32.91 -25.05
N GLU A 376 35.08 -32.38 -25.01
CA GLU A 376 35.73 -31.65 -26.11
C GLU A 376 36.33 -32.54 -27.18
#